data_3b066e36075262aecf04037f5c2f527c
#
_entry.id   3b066e36075262aecf04037f5c2f527c
#
_cell.length_a   1.000
_cell.length_b   1.000
_cell.length_c   1.000
_cell.angle_alpha   90.00
_cell.angle_beta   90.00
_cell.angle_gamma   90.00
#
_symmetry.space_group_name_H-M   'P 1'
#
loop_
_entity.id
_entity.type
_entity.pdbx_description
1 polymer ?
#
loop_
_entity_poly.entity_id
_entity_poly.type
_entity_poly.pdbx_seq_one_letter_code
_entity_poly.pdbx_strand_id
1 'polypeptide(L)'
;MKKRLFRLGALCCAAAMTITTGAQALSVEEAYDILQRSYVDKLPRAAQDAKSLDELFSYTDDYTYYMTAEEYQAFLQGVEGDVSFAGIGAEITYVPEGIRIVSVLKGGGAEKAGLAAGDIIIAIESESCAPGGAEHRAKLLGEAGTSVTVTVRHADGTQADYTVTRALVTQTNTTVSVTGGVGYIDCDSFGTQTGTYFQEGVRGNDSAVRAWIVDLRGNGGGLTSAAVSALGAFSGEGDLTYFVDQDGESTAQS
;
A
#
# COMPACT_ATOMS: atom_id res chain seq x y z
N MET A 1 -40.28 -4.11 8.13
CA MET A 1 -39.07 -4.18 7.31
C MET A 1 -37.91 -3.55 8.13
N LYS A 2 -37.06 -4.37 8.72
CA LYS A 2 -35.89 -3.89 9.50
C LYS A 2 -34.77 -3.58 8.54
N LYS A 3 -34.42 -2.30 8.42
CA LYS A 3 -33.22 -1.85 7.70
C LYS A 3 -32.00 -2.35 8.46
N ARG A 4 -31.25 -3.30 7.87
CA ARG A 4 -29.92 -3.66 8.33
C ARG A 4 -28.99 -2.54 7.88
N LEU A 5 -28.58 -1.68 8.83
CA LEU A 5 -27.43 -0.81 8.63
C LEU A 5 -26.19 -1.73 8.54
N PHE A 6 -25.51 -1.70 7.42
CA PHE A 6 -24.15 -2.23 7.31
C PHE A 6 -23.24 -1.29 8.13
N ARG A 7 -22.78 -1.78 9.28
CA ARG A 7 -21.69 -1.14 10.01
C ARG A 7 -20.38 -1.55 9.34
N LEU A 8 -19.87 -0.71 8.45
CA LEU A 8 -18.46 -0.75 8.04
C LEU A 8 -17.69 0.02 9.12
N GLY A 9 -17.19 -0.68 10.08
CA GLY A 9 -16.36 -0.11 11.13
C GLY A 9 -15.00 -0.79 11.15
N ALA A 10 -14.11 -0.42 10.23
CA ALA A 10 -12.69 -0.72 10.41
C ALA A 10 -12.07 0.44 11.19
N LEU A 11 -12.09 0.35 12.51
CA LEU A 11 -11.40 1.31 13.37
C LEU A 11 -10.03 0.74 13.74
N CYS A 12 -8.99 1.10 13.00
CA CYS A 12 -7.61 0.95 13.46
C CYS A 12 -7.31 2.07 14.46
N CYS A 13 -7.74 1.94 15.72
CA CYS A 13 -7.16 2.71 16.80
C CYS A 13 -5.77 2.15 17.12
N ALA A 14 -4.74 2.62 16.42
CA ALA A 14 -3.36 2.39 16.82
C ALA A 14 -3.06 3.27 18.05
N ALA A 15 -3.31 2.76 19.24
CA ALA A 15 -2.70 3.31 20.44
C ALA A 15 -1.22 2.92 20.43
N ALA A 16 -0.38 3.72 19.79
CA ALA A 16 1.07 3.55 19.80
C ALA A 16 1.58 3.92 21.19
N MET A 17 1.71 2.95 22.08
CA MET A 17 2.53 3.12 23.28
C MET A 17 3.98 2.89 22.88
N THR A 18 4.78 3.97 22.84
CA THR A 18 6.23 3.88 22.79
C THR A 18 6.73 3.33 24.12
N ILE A 19 7.01 2.03 24.17
CA ILE A 19 7.74 1.44 25.30
C ILE A 19 9.21 1.73 25.08
N THR A 20 9.74 2.60 25.93
CA THR A 20 11.17 2.88 26.04
C THR A 20 11.91 1.62 26.51
N THR A 21 12.91 1.19 25.73
CA THR A 21 14.05 0.33 26.08
C THR A 21 13.75 -0.96 26.85
N GLY A 22 13.57 -2.02 26.10
CA GLY A 22 13.48 -3.41 26.54
C GLY A 22 12.19 -4.03 26.00
N ALA A 23 12.29 -4.78 24.91
CA ALA A 23 11.14 -5.45 24.29
C ALA A 23 10.59 -6.53 25.25
N GLN A 24 9.77 -6.11 26.20
CA GLN A 24 8.97 -7.02 26.99
C GLN A 24 7.67 -7.26 26.22
N ALA A 25 7.37 -8.52 25.92
CA ALA A 25 6.12 -8.88 25.26
C ALA A 25 4.95 -8.37 26.12
N LEU A 26 3.91 -7.84 25.47
CA LEU A 26 2.69 -7.37 26.13
C LEU A 26 2.09 -8.51 26.97
N SER A 27 1.83 -8.26 28.24
CA SER A 27 1.17 -9.24 29.11
C SER A 27 -0.34 -9.31 28.80
N VAL A 28 -0.96 -10.44 29.14
CA VAL A 28 -2.41 -10.63 28.97
C VAL A 28 -3.21 -9.60 29.78
N GLU A 29 -2.73 -9.24 30.99
CA GLU A 29 -3.36 -8.24 31.86
C GLU A 29 -3.31 -6.85 31.24
N GLU A 30 -2.15 -6.43 30.73
CA GLU A 30 -2.00 -5.14 30.03
C GLU A 30 -2.86 -5.07 28.77
N ALA A 31 -2.90 -6.16 27.99
CA ALA A 31 -3.75 -6.25 26.80
C ALA A 31 -5.24 -6.15 27.15
N TYR A 32 -5.67 -6.82 28.23
CA TYR A 32 -7.04 -6.75 28.72
C TYR A 32 -7.41 -5.33 29.14
N ASP A 33 -6.53 -4.63 29.88
CA ASP A 33 -6.74 -3.25 30.29
C ASP A 33 -6.83 -2.27 29.11
N ILE A 34 -6.06 -2.52 28.06
CA ILE A 34 -6.14 -1.73 26.80
C ILE A 34 -7.48 -1.99 26.12
N LEU A 35 -7.86 -3.24 25.94
CA LEU A 35 -9.11 -3.61 25.30
C LEU A 35 -10.34 -3.10 26.07
N GLN A 36 -10.31 -3.13 27.41
CA GLN A 36 -11.39 -2.57 28.22
C GLN A 36 -11.64 -1.09 27.97
N ARG A 37 -10.60 -0.34 27.63
CA ARG A 37 -10.69 1.12 27.41
C ARG A 37 -10.92 1.51 25.96
N SER A 38 -10.49 0.67 25.03
CA SER A 38 -10.37 1.07 23.60
C SER A 38 -11.17 0.18 22.64
N TYR A 39 -11.62 -1.01 23.06
CA TYR A 39 -12.42 -1.87 22.22
C TYR A 39 -13.84 -1.29 22.06
N VAL A 40 -14.40 -1.38 20.86
CA VAL A 40 -15.70 -0.76 20.51
C VAL A 40 -16.88 -1.36 21.25
N ASP A 41 -16.80 -2.64 21.62
CA ASP A 41 -17.82 -3.35 22.37
C ASP A 41 -17.33 -3.71 23.79
N LYS A 42 -18.27 -4.06 24.68
CA LYS A 42 -17.89 -4.52 26.02
C LYS A 42 -17.40 -5.96 25.95
N LEU A 43 -16.20 -6.20 26.48
CA LEU A 43 -15.66 -7.55 26.62
C LEU A 43 -16.53 -8.41 27.56
N PRO A 44 -16.73 -9.69 27.24
CA PRO A 44 -17.39 -10.62 28.14
C PRO A 44 -16.54 -10.86 29.40
N ARG A 45 -17.18 -11.20 30.52
CA ARG A 45 -16.47 -11.45 31.79
C ARG A 45 -15.38 -12.53 31.67
N ALA A 46 -15.58 -13.51 30.80
CA ALA A 46 -14.62 -14.59 30.57
C ALA A 46 -13.27 -14.07 30.02
N ALA A 47 -13.25 -12.95 29.31
CA ALA A 47 -12.02 -12.34 28.80
C ALA A 47 -11.04 -11.94 29.92
N GLN A 48 -11.55 -11.62 31.13
CA GLN A 48 -10.71 -11.29 32.30
C GLN A 48 -9.87 -12.47 32.76
N ASP A 49 -10.34 -13.70 32.53
CA ASP A 49 -9.70 -14.94 32.96
C ASP A 49 -8.81 -15.57 31.89
N ALA A 50 -8.64 -14.91 30.73
CA ALA A 50 -7.83 -15.39 29.61
C ALA A 50 -6.38 -15.70 30.05
N LYS A 51 -5.82 -16.80 29.56
CA LYS A 51 -4.48 -17.28 29.92
C LYS A 51 -3.41 -16.97 28.89
N SER A 52 -3.83 -16.54 27.70
CA SER A 52 -2.96 -16.14 26.60
C SER A 52 -3.54 -14.97 25.83
N LEU A 53 -2.71 -14.28 25.03
CA LEU A 53 -3.19 -13.23 24.12
C LEU A 53 -4.16 -13.82 23.09
N ASP A 54 -3.88 -14.99 22.52
CA ASP A 54 -4.78 -15.64 21.56
C ASP A 54 -6.17 -15.91 22.16
N GLU A 55 -6.22 -16.39 23.41
CA GLU A 55 -7.48 -16.59 24.10
C GLU A 55 -8.20 -15.24 24.36
N LEU A 56 -7.47 -14.22 24.78
CA LEU A 56 -8.03 -12.88 25.01
C LEU A 56 -8.61 -12.28 23.75
N PHE A 57 -7.86 -12.32 22.65
CA PHE A 57 -8.30 -11.77 21.35
C PHE A 57 -9.40 -12.61 20.69
N SER A 58 -9.60 -13.88 21.09
CA SER A 58 -10.75 -14.66 20.63
C SER A 58 -12.10 -14.10 21.13
N TYR A 59 -12.11 -13.21 22.10
CA TYR A 59 -13.29 -12.50 22.58
C TYR A 59 -13.57 -11.17 21.88
N THR A 60 -12.73 -10.79 20.93
CA THR A 60 -12.90 -9.60 20.08
C THR A 60 -13.42 -9.98 18.69
N ASP A 61 -13.61 -9.00 17.82
CA ASP A 61 -14.02 -9.21 16.44
C ASP A 61 -12.81 -9.54 15.53
N ASP A 62 -13.09 -9.89 14.27
CA ASP A 62 -12.06 -10.24 13.27
C ASP A 62 -11.16 -9.07 12.87
N TYR A 63 -11.47 -7.85 13.31
CA TYR A 63 -10.72 -6.62 13.01
C TYR A 63 -9.81 -6.18 14.15
N THR A 64 -9.87 -6.87 15.29
CA THR A 64 -9.09 -6.56 16.48
C THR A 64 -8.11 -7.69 16.76
N TYR A 65 -6.82 -7.43 16.63
CA TYR A 65 -5.76 -8.43 16.79
C TYR A 65 -4.48 -7.80 17.35
N TYR A 66 -3.63 -8.64 17.90
CA TYR A 66 -2.32 -8.27 18.41
C TYR A 66 -1.26 -8.45 17.33
N MET A 67 -0.34 -7.51 17.25
CA MET A 67 0.88 -7.59 16.45
C MET A 67 2.10 -7.48 17.37
N THR A 68 3.13 -8.27 17.10
CA THR A 68 4.45 -8.03 17.65
C THR A 68 5.02 -6.71 17.12
N ALA A 69 6.07 -6.18 17.74
CA ALA A 69 6.71 -4.95 17.26
C ALA A 69 7.25 -5.10 15.82
N GLU A 70 7.74 -6.29 15.45
CA GLU A 70 8.23 -6.59 14.10
C GLU A 70 7.09 -6.65 13.08
N GLU A 71 6.01 -7.35 13.41
CA GLU A 71 4.80 -7.41 12.56
C GLU A 71 4.16 -6.03 12.38
N TYR A 72 4.14 -5.22 13.45
CA TYR A 72 3.62 -3.85 13.37
C TYR A 72 4.49 -2.96 12.49
N GLN A 73 5.82 -3.08 12.53
CA GLN A 73 6.70 -2.35 11.61
C GLN A 73 6.49 -2.78 10.15
N ALA A 74 6.35 -4.09 9.91
CA ALA A 74 6.03 -4.60 8.57
C ALA A 74 4.64 -4.11 8.08
N PHE A 75 3.66 -4.09 8.98
CA PHE A 75 2.33 -3.52 8.70
C PHE A 75 2.40 -2.04 8.35
N LEU A 76 3.13 -1.22 9.14
CA LEU A 76 3.30 0.20 8.86
C LEU A 76 3.93 0.45 7.49
N GLN A 77 4.97 -0.31 7.13
CA GLN A 77 5.59 -0.22 5.80
C GLN A 77 4.58 -0.52 4.68
N GLY A 78 3.69 -1.50 4.89
CA GLY A 78 2.62 -1.81 3.94
C GLY A 78 1.56 -0.70 3.83
N VAL A 79 1.28 -0.02 4.95
CA VAL A 79 0.26 1.05 5.02
C VAL A 79 0.81 2.41 4.57
N GLU A 80 2.14 2.63 4.61
CA GLU A 80 2.75 3.84 4.03
C GLU A 80 2.39 4.03 2.56
N GLY A 81 2.11 2.93 1.86
CA GLY A 81 1.48 2.92 0.54
C GLY A 81 2.41 3.26 -0.62
N ASP A 82 3.47 4.02 -0.37
CA ASP A 82 4.50 4.31 -1.34
C ASP A 82 5.70 3.42 -1.06
N VAL A 83 5.92 2.43 -1.90
CA VAL A 83 7.07 1.53 -1.79
C VAL A 83 8.20 2.09 -2.64
N SER A 84 9.28 2.51 -1.99
CA SER A 84 10.50 2.91 -2.67
C SER A 84 11.49 1.76 -2.70
N PHE A 85 11.93 1.38 -3.86
CA PHE A 85 12.99 0.40 -4.06
C PHE A 85 13.91 0.85 -5.18
N ALA A 86 15.16 0.41 -5.15
CA ALA A 86 16.06 0.69 -6.24
C ALA A 86 16.11 -0.50 -7.20
N GLY A 87 15.87 -0.22 -8.48
CA GLY A 87 15.80 -1.23 -9.52
C GLY A 87 15.83 -0.63 -10.92
N ILE A 88 15.58 -1.45 -11.93
CA ILE A 88 15.63 -1.05 -13.32
C ILE A 88 14.49 -0.11 -13.75
N GLY A 89 13.41 0.02 -12.96
CA GLY A 89 12.28 0.89 -13.29
C GLY A 89 11.38 0.31 -14.38
N ALA A 90 10.98 -0.94 -14.24
CA ALA A 90 10.02 -1.61 -15.11
C ALA A 90 9.05 -2.47 -14.29
N GLU A 91 7.80 -2.48 -14.72
CA GLU A 91 6.82 -3.48 -14.28
C GLU A 91 7.05 -4.75 -15.10
N ILE A 92 7.03 -5.91 -14.45
CA ILE A 92 7.42 -7.17 -15.06
C ILE A 92 6.41 -8.28 -14.79
N THR A 93 6.38 -9.28 -15.69
CA THR A 93 5.69 -10.55 -15.46
C THR A 93 6.61 -11.71 -15.85
N TYR A 94 6.40 -12.87 -15.22
CA TYR A 94 7.20 -14.05 -15.52
C TYR A 94 6.60 -14.83 -16.70
N VAL A 95 7.47 -15.23 -17.63
CA VAL A 95 7.11 -16.05 -18.78
C VAL A 95 8.11 -17.21 -18.90
N PRO A 96 7.78 -18.31 -19.61
CA PRO A 96 8.70 -19.44 -19.74
C PRO A 96 10.06 -19.07 -20.34
N GLU A 97 10.12 -18.04 -21.16
CA GLU A 97 11.34 -17.57 -21.83
C GLU A 97 12.18 -16.61 -20.99
N GLY A 98 11.65 -16.12 -19.86
CA GLY A 98 12.32 -15.14 -19.00
C GLY A 98 11.38 -14.18 -18.31
N ILE A 99 11.73 -12.90 -18.30
CA ILE A 99 10.98 -11.83 -17.64
C ILE A 99 10.48 -10.85 -18.70
N ARG A 100 9.16 -10.77 -18.90
CA ARG A 100 8.55 -9.82 -19.83
C ARG A 100 8.36 -8.47 -19.16
N ILE A 101 8.75 -7.41 -19.84
CA ILE A 101 8.45 -6.02 -19.47
C ILE A 101 7.00 -5.72 -19.85
N VAL A 102 6.17 -5.40 -18.86
CA VAL A 102 4.77 -5.00 -19.03
C VAL A 102 4.71 -3.50 -19.32
N SER A 103 5.44 -2.71 -18.54
CA SER A 103 5.58 -1.27 -18.72
C SER A 103 6.95 -0.79 -18.23
N VAL A 104 7.40 0.37 -18.71
CA VAL A 104 8.59 1.06 -18.21
C VAL A 104 8.16 2.32 -17.47
N LEU A 105 8.80 2.60 -16.35
CA LEU A 105 8.50 3.77 -15.54
C LEU A 105 9.21 4.99 -16.10
N LYS A 106 8.49 6.09 -16.25
CA LYS A 106 9.01 7.34 -16.76
C LYS A 106 10.19 7.85 -15.91
N GLY A 107 11.29 8.17 -16.58
CA GLY A 107 12.53 8.57 -15.92
C GLY A 107 13.33 7.42 -15.29
N GLY A 108 12.82 6.19 -15.37
CA GLY A 108 13.50 4.98 -14.87
C GLY A 108 14.71 4.56 -15.68
N GLY A 109 15.49 3.61 -15.13
CA GLY A 109 16.68 3.08 -15.81
C GLY A 109 16.35 2.34 -17.09
N ALA A 110 15.27 1.54 -17.11
CA ALA A 110 14.83 0.80 -18.27
C ALA A 110 14.44 1.71 -19.45
N GLU A 111 13.67 2.79 -19.19
CA GLU A 111 13.32 3.79 -20.19
C GLU A 111 14.58 4.45 -20.77
N LYS A 112 15.50 4.90 -19.90
CA LYS A 112 16.76 5.55 -20.30
C LYS A 112 17.66 4.62 -21.11
N ALA A 113 17.62 3.33 -20.83
CA ALA A 113 18.34 2.31 -21.59
C ALA A 113 17.67 1.97 -22.93
N GLY A 114 16.44 2.43 -23.19
CA GLY A 114 15.70 2.17 -24.42
C GLY A 114 14.88 0.89 -24.41
N LEU A 115 14.64 0.30 -23.25
CA LEU A 115 13.75 -0.85 -23.09
C LEU A 115 12.27 -0.41 -23.20
N ALA A 116 11.43 -1.31 -23.69
CA ALA A 116 10.03 -1.02 -23.96
C ALA A 116 9.09 -2.14 -23.46
N ALA A 117 7.81 -1.81 -23.34
CA ALA A 117 6.77 -2.81 -23.07
C ALA A 117 6.75 -3.88 -24.19
N GLY A 118 6.63 -5.14 -23.78
CA GLY A 118 6.67 -6.31 -24.68
C GLY A 118 8.06 -6.96 -24.81
N ASP A 119 9.13 -6.27 -24.47
CA ASP A 119 10.48 -6.84 -24.41
C ASP A 119 10.56 -7.98 -23.40
N ILE A 120 11.40 -8.97 -23.67
CA ILE A 120 11.63 -10.09 -22.76
C ILE A 120 13.11 -10.13 -22.36
N ILE A 121 13.39 -9.94 -21.08
CA ILE A 121 14.73 -10.15 -20.51
C ILE A 121 14.96 -11.66 -20.45
N ILE A 122 15.91 -12.15 -21.25
CA ILE A 122 16.24 -13.58 -21.37
C ILE A 122 17.50 -13.97 -20.58
N ALA A 123 18.36 -12.99 -20.24
CA ALA A 123 19.50 -13.18 -19.37
C ALA A 123 19.81 -11.92 -18.54
N ILE A 124 20.39 -12.10 -17.38
CA ILE A 124 20.90 -11.04 -16.47
C ILE A 124 22.35 -11.39 -16.11
N GLU A 125 23.27 -10.45 -16.31
CA GLU A 125 24.73 -10.67 -16.10
C GLU A 125 25.22 -11.95 -16.81
N SER A 126 24.72 -12.19 -18.04
CA SER A 126 24.99 -13.39 -18.86
C SER A 126 24.41 -14.70 -18.32
N GLU A 127 23.67 -14.69 -17.22
CA GLU A 127 22.94 -15.87 -16.71
C GLU A 127 21.52 -15.91 -17.25
N SER A 128 21.10 -17.07 -17.77
CA SER A 128 19.75 -17.23 -18.34
C SER A 128 18.67 -17.00 -17.28
N CYS A 129 17.61 -16.30 -17.69
CA CYS A 129 16.40 -16.09 -16.86
C CYS A 129 15.26 -17.07 -17.21
N ALA A 130 15.50 -18.07 -18.02
CA ALA A 130 14.48 -19.06 -18.39
C ALA A 130 14.53 -20.29 -17.46
N PRO A 131 13.39 -20.72 -16.84
CA PRO A 131 12.12 -20.00 -16.82
C PRO A 131 12.17 -18.74 -15.93
N GLY A 132 11.35 -17.73 -16.25
CA GLY A 132 11.26 -16.52 -15.44
C GLY A 132 10.77 -16.81 -14.00
N GLY A 133 11.37 -16.17 -13.02
CA GLY A 133 11.06 -16.40 -11.62
C GLY A 133 11.48 -15.25 -10.69
N ALA A 134 11.06 -15.34 -9.42
CA ALA A 134 11.32 -14.31 -8.43
C ALA A 134 12.82 -14.13 -8.13
N GLU A 135 13.61 -15.18 -8.23
CA GLU A 135 15.07 -15.18 -8.06
C GLU A 135 15.76 -14.28 -9.09
N HIS A 136 15.26 -14.26 -10.32
CA HIS A 136 15.77 -13.37 -11.38
C HIS A 136 15.37 -11.92 -11.14
N ARG A 137 14.14 -11.69 -10.60
CA ARG A 137 13.70 -10.35 -10.19
C ARG A 137 14.65 -9.73 -9.17
N ALA A 138 15.13 -10.51 -8.20
CA ALA A 138 16.05 -10.01 -7.18
C ALA A 138 17.34 -9.44 -7.78
N LYS A 139 17.83 -9.98 -8.90
CA LYS A 139 19.03 -9.47 -9.61
C LYS A 139 18.80 -8.13 -10.33
N LEU A 140 17.54 -7.79 -10.64
CA LEU A 140 17.17 -6.50 -11.25
C LEU A 140 17.09 -5.38 -10.20
N LEU A 141 16.95 -5.73 -8.91
CA LEU A 141 17.03 -4.82 -7.77
C LEU A 141 18.49 -4.62 -7.36
N GLY A 142 18.75 -3.61 -6.52
CA GLY A 142 20.09 -3.32 -5.96
C GLY A 142 20.22 -1.85 -5.58
N GLU A 143 21.39 -1.39 -5.19
CA GLU A 143 21.62 0.01 -4.83
C GLU A 143 21.34 0.96 -6.00
N ALA A 144 20.71 2.10 -5.71
CA ALA A 144 20.52 3.16 -6.70
C ALA A 144 21.88 3.67 -7.24
N GLY A 145 21.97 3.89 -8.54
CA GLY A 145 23.20 4.28 -9.22
C GLY A 145 24.10 3.13 -9.66
N THR A 146 23.85 1.90 -9.19
CA THR A 146 24.54 0.71 -9.73
C THR A 146 23.93 0.28 -11.07
N SER A 147 24.67 -0.46 -11.86
CA SER A 147 24.21 -0.95 -13.17
C SER A 147 24.02 -2.46 -13.18
N VAL A 148 23.17 -2.93 -14.05
CA VAL A 148 22.98 -4.34 -14.37
C VAL A 148 22.92 -4.51 -15.87
N THR A 149 23.58 -5.54 -16.39
CA THR A 149 23.49 -5.90 -17.81
C THR A 149 22.38 -6.92 -18.03
N VAL A 150 21.48 -6.63 -18.95
CA VAL A 150 20.39 -7.53 -19.32
C VAL A 150 20.43 -7.83 -20.82
N THR A 151 20.31 -9.09 -21.18
CA THR A 151 20.09 -9.49 -22.59
C THR A 151 18.60 -9.52 -22.84
N VAL A 152 18.14 -8.77 -23.80
CA VAL A 152 16.72 -8.58 -24.12
C VAL A 152 16.40 -9.12 -25.50
N ARG A 153 15.28 -9.81 -25.61
CA ARG A 153 14.67 -10.18 -26.90
C ARG A 153 13.47 -9.27 -27.14
N HIS A 154 13.54 -8.53 -28.23
CA HIS A 154 12.47 -7.65 -28.69
C HIS A 154 11.31 -8.40 -29.35
N ALA A 155 10.19 -7.72 -29.59
CA ALA A 155 9.01 -8.29 -30.24
C ALA A 155 9.26 -8.77 -31.66
N ASP A 156 10.23 -8.18 -32.36
CA ASP A 156 10.66 -8.58 -33.70
C ASP A 156 11.62 -9.80 -33.72
N GLY A 157 11.98 -10.31 -32.52
CA GLY A 157 12.88 -11.45 -32.31
C GLY A 157 14.36 -11.07 -32.24
N THR A 158 14.74 -9.83 -32.48
CA THR A 158 16.14 -9.37 -32.31
C THR A 158 16.55 -9.42 -30.85
N GLN A 159 17.85 -9.61 -30.62
CA GLN A 159 18.41 -9.66 -29.26
C GLN A 159 19.56 -8.66 -29.17
N ALA A 160 19.62 -7.99 -28.01
CA ALA A 160 20.70 -7.07 -27.69
C ALA A 160 20.95 -7.01 -26.16
N ASP A 161 22.17 -6.62 -25.79
CA ASP A 161 22.53 -6.37 -24.40
C ASP A 161 22.32 -4.90 -24.07
N TYR A 162 21.76 -4.65 -22.89
CA TYR A 162 21.49 -3.33 -22.35
C TYR A 162 22.11 -3.20 -20.98
N THR A 163 22.86 -2.14 -20.77
CA THR A 163 23.30 -1.74 -19.42
C THR A 163 22.26 -0.80 -18.82
N VAL A 164 21.56 -1.25 -17.80
CA VAL A 164 20.50 -0.51 -17.13
C VAL A 164 20.98 -0.01 -15.80
N THR A 165 20.98 1.30 -15.58
CA THR A 165 21.31 1.90 -14.28
C THR A 165 20.09 1.81 -13.36
N ARG A 166 20.27 1.19 -12.20
CA ARG A 166 19.23 1.13 -11.18
C ARG A 166 18.97 2.52 -10.61
N ALA A 167 17.71 2.88 -10.51
CA ALA A 167 17.25 4.14 -9.94
C ALA A 167 16.31 3.86 -8.78
N LEU A 168 16.21 4.82 -7.86
CA LEU A 168 15.13 4.77 -6.87
C LEU A 168 13.81 4.89 -7.61
N VAL A 169 12.95 3.92 -7.43
CA VAL A 169 11.60 3.84 -7.99
C VAL A 169 10.64 3.94 -6.82
N THR A 170 9.75 4.91 -6.86
CA THR A 170 8.63 4.98 -5.93
C THR A 170 7.40 4.47 -6.67
N GLN A 171 6.87 3.36 -6.22
CA GLN A 171 5.58 2.87 -6.66
C GLN A 171 4.53 3.53 -5.77
N THR A 172 3.70 4.38 -6.37
CA THR A 172 2.63 5.04 -5.66
C THR A 172 1.39 4.16 -5.63
N ASN A 173 0.66 4.19 -4.53
CA ASN A 173 -0.63 3.53 -4.37
C ASN A 173 -1.79 4.29 -5.02
N THR A 174 -1.50 5.44 -5.58
CA THR A 174 -2.50 6.33 -6.19
C THR A 174 -1.96 6.91 -7.48
N THR A 175 -2.72 6.77 -8.56
CA THR A 175 -2.41 7.40 -9.84
C THR A 175 -3.54 8.29 -10.31
N VAL A 176 -3.20 9.39 -10.99
CA VAL A 176 -4.17 10.36 -11.51
C VAL A 176 -3.95 10.54 -13.00
N SER A 177 -5.02 10.44 -13.78
CA SER A 177 -5.00 10.69 -15.21
C SER A 177 -6.22 11.49 -15.66
N VAL A 178 -6.11 12.20 -16.80
CA VAL A 178 -7.21 12.98 -17.37
C VAL A 178 -7.35 12.65 -18.85
N THR A 179 -8.54 12.27 -19.27
CA THR A 179 -8.85 11.96 -20.67
C THR A 179 -10.24 12.49 -21.03
N GLY A 180 -10.34 13.26 -22.10
CA GLY A 180 -11.63 13.76 -22.63
C GLY A 180 -12.43 14.60 -21.65
N GLY A 181 -11.79 15.27 -20.70
CA GLY A 181 -12.44 16.07 -19.66
C GLY A 181 -13.00 15.24 -18.50
N VAL A 182 -12.57 13.98 -18.37
CA VAL A 182 -12.84 13.13 -17.21
C VAL A 182 -11.52 12.85 -16.52
N GLY A 183 -11.47 13.16 -15.23
CA GLY A 183 -10.38 12.76 -14.35
C GLY A 183 -10.62 11.36 -13.82
N TYR A 184 -9.57 10.55 -13.74
CA TYR A 184 -9.60 9.19 -13.20
C TYR A 184 -8.51 9.06 -12.15
N ILE A 185 -8.89 8.67 -10.96
CA ILE A 185 -7.99 8.39 -9.84
C ILE A 185 -8.13 6.91 -9.52
N ASP A 186 -7.03 6.19 -9.67
CA ASP A 186 -6.91 4.80 -9.25
C ASP A 186 -6.18 4.78 -7.92
N CYS A 187 -6.78 4.17 -6.89
CA CYS A 187 -6.26 4.16 -5.53
C CYS A 187 -6.31 2.75 -4.95
N ASP A 188 -5.16 2.10 -4.91
CA ASP A 188 -5.01 0.71 -4.43
C ASP A 188 -5.04 0.59 -2.90
N SER A 189 -4.63 1.64 -2.19
CA SER A 189 -4.67 1.72 -0.73
C SER A 189 -4.58 3.18 -0.26
N PHE A 190 -4.99 3.44 0.98
CA PHE A 190 -4.87 4.76 1.60
C PHE A 190 -3.57 4.87 2.39
N GLY A 191 -2.47 5.20 1.72
CA GLY A 191 -1.17 5.45 2.31
C GLY A 191 -0.95 6.91 2.71
N THR A 192 0.20 7.21 3.29
CA THR A 192 0.52 8.54 3.84
C THR A 192 0.43 9.68 2.82
N GLN A 193 0.72 9.41 1.53
CA GLN A 193 0.71 10.40 0.47
C GLN A 193 -0.60 10.46 -0.32
N THR A 194 -1.53 9.53 -0.10
CA THR A 194 -2.78 9.42 -0.88
C THR A 194 -3.56 10.73 -0.91
N GLY A 195 -3.75 11.37 0.26
CA GLY A 195 -4.43 12.66 0.33
C GLY A 195 -3.78 13.75 -0.52
N THR A 196 -2.45 13.80 -0.54
CA THR A 196 -1.67 14.73 -1.37
C THR A 196 -1.91 14.46 -2.86
N TYR A 197 -1.85 13.21 -3.31
CA TYR A 197 -2.10 12.84 -4.71
C TYR A 197 -3.51 13.21 -5.17
N PHE A 198 -4.52 12.98 -4.32
CA PHE A 198 -5.89 13.40 -4.61
C PHE A 198 -5.99 14.91 -4.73
N GLN A 199 -5.48 15.66 -3.76
CA GLN A 199 -5.55 17.13 -3.75
C GLN A 199 -4.80 17.76 -4.93
N GLU A 200 -3.58 17.34 -5.20
CA GLU A 200 -2.79 17.82 -6.33
C GLU A 200 -3.43 17.43 -7.66
N GLY A 201 -3.92 16.19 -7.79
CA GLY A 201 -4.58 15.72 -8.99
C GLY A 201 -5.86 16.51 -9.29
N VAL A 202 -6.72 16.72 -8.31
CA VAL A 202 -7.97 17.45 -8.48
C VAL A 202 -7.68 18.93 -8.75
N ARG A 203 -6.89 19.61 -7.90
CA ARG A 203 -6.58 21.04 -8.06
C ARG A 203 -5.81 21.34 -9.34
N GLY A 204 -4.84 20.48 -9.69
CA GLY A 204 -4.02 20.67 -10.91
C GLY A 204 -4.80 20.53 -12.21
N ASN A 205 -5.98 19.93 -12.18
CA ASN A 205 -6.79 19.65 -13.36
C ASN A 205 -8.20 20.28 -13.32
N ASP A 206 -8.51 21.11 -12.34
CA ASP A 206 -9.86 21.67 -12.08
C ASP A 206 -10.48 22.34 -13.32
N SER A 207 -9.69 23.07 -14.09
CA SER A 207 -10.16 23.75 -15.32
C SER A 207 -10.38 22.80 -16.51
N ALA A 208 -9.77 21.60 -16.49
CA ALA A 208 -9.79 20.64 -17.59
C ALA A 208 -10.79 19.50 -17.37
N VAL A 209 -11.22 19.28 -16.11
CA VAL A 209 -12.03 18.14 -15.71
C VAL A 209 -13.45 18.56 -15.38
N ARG A 210 -14.43 17.85 -15.96
CA ARG A 210 -15.87 18.06 -15.71
C ARG A 210 -16.46 17.05 -14.73
N ALA A 211 -15.81 15.91 -14.58
CA ALA A 211 -16.22 14.84 -13.69
C ALA A 211 -15.01 13.98 -13.30
N TRP A 212 -15.05 13.43 -12.09
CA TRP A 212 -14.04 12.52 -11.57
C TRP A 212 -14.60 11.12 -11.41
N ILE A 213 -13.79 10.14 -11.72
CA ILE A 213 -13.99 8.72 -11.38
C ILE A 213 -12.90 8.38 -10.37
N VAL A 214 -13.31 7.89 -9.20
CA VAL A 214 -12.40 7.33 -8.20
C VAL A 214 -12.59 5.83 -8.21
N ASP A 215 -11.54 5.11 -8.58
CA ASP A 215 -11.53 3.65 -8.62
C ASP A 215 -10.87 3.11 -7.35
N LEU A 216 -11.68 2.41 -6.55
CA LEU A 216 -11.27 1.76 -5.31
C LEU A 216 -11.38 0.23 -5.42
N ARG A 217 -11.49 -0.30 -6.63
CA ARG A 217 -11.54 -1.75 -6.84
C ARG A 217 -10.19 -2.36 -6.45
N GLY A 218 -10.22 -3.37 -5.56
CA GLY A 218 -9.02 -3.96 -4.99
C GLY A 218 -8.42 -3.19 -3.82
N ASN A 219 -8.93 -2.00 -3.48
CA ASN A 219 -8.48 -1.26 -2.31
C ASN A 219 -8.87 -1.98 -1.02
N GLY A 220 -7.86 -2.42 -0.26
CA GLY A 220 -8.02 -3.14 1.01
C GLY A 220 -8.17 -2.21 2.23
N GLY A 221 -8.14 -0.89 2.04
CA GLY A 221 -8.16 0.10 3.13
C GLY A 221 -6.84 0.84 3.29
N GLY A 222 -6.46 1.16 4.51
CA GLY A 222 -5.25 1.89 4.87
C GLY A 222 -5.49 2.92 5.98
N LEU A 223 -4.74 4.03 5.96
CA LEU A 223 -4.86 5.10 6.95
C LEU A 223 -6.18 5.86 6.80
N THR A 224 -6.96 5.92 7.87
CA THR A 224 -8.22 6.69 7.89
C THR A 224 -7.99 8.17 7.63
N SER A 225 -6.92 8.74 8.20
CA SER A 225 -6.53 10.14 7.95
C SER A 225 -6.22 10.42 6.47
N ALA A 226 -5.62 9.46 5.77
CA ALA A 226 -5.38 9.57 4.33
C ALA A 226 -6.68 9.53 3.52
N ALA A 227 -7.62 8.67 3.91
CA ALA A 227 -8.93 8.60 3.27
C ALA A 227 -9.73 9.89 3.50
N VAL A 228 -9.70 10.46 4.70
CA VAL A 228 -10.33 11.76 5.02
C VAL A 228 -9.70 12.87 4.19
N SER A 229 -8.36 12.92 4.12
CA SER A 229 -7.64 13.92 3.32
C SER A 229 -7.96 13.77 1.82
N ALA A 230 -8.09 12.55 1.30
CA ALA A 230 -8.49 12.28 -0.08
C ALA A 230 -9.93 12.78 -0.35
N LEU A 231 -10.86 12.52 0.58
CA LEU A 231 -12.23 13.00 0.48
C LEU A 231 -12.31 14.53 0.48
N GLY A 232 -11.47 15.21 1.27
CA GLY A 232 -11.35 16.66 1.33
C GLY A 232 -10.98 17.31 -0.01
N ALA A 233 -10.38 16.56 -0.95
CA ALA A 233 -10.12 17.05 -2.31
C ALA A 233 -11.41 17.40 -3.08
N PHE A 234 -12.53 16.78 -2.72
CA PHE A 234 -13.83 16.96 -3.39
C PHE A 234 -14.85 17.74 -2.57
N SER A 235 -14.83 17.59 -1.23
CA SER A 235 -15.87 18.15 -0.35
C SER A 235 -15.50 19.50 0.24
N GLY A 236 -14.25 19.90 0.18
CA GLY A 236 -13.76 21.09 0.87
C GLY A 236 -13.59 20.87 2.38
N GLU A 237 -13.53 21.97 3.14
CA GLU A 237 -13.35 21.96 4.59
C GLU A 237 -14.64 21.55 5.32
N GLY A 238 -14.50 20.81 6.40
CA GLY A 238 -15.59 20.39 7.28
C GLY A 238 -15.38 19.01 7.88
N ASP A 239 -16.28 18.61 8.75
CA ASP A 239 -16.27 17.28 9.36
C ASP A 239 -16.70 16.24 8.33
N LEU A 240 -15.76 15.39 7.91
CA LEU A 240 -15.97 14.43 6.84
C LEU A 240 -16.30 13.02 7.36
N THR A 241 -15.88 12.71 8.59
CA THR A 241 -16.20 11.45 9.24
C THR A 241 -16.20 11.58 10.76
N TYR A 242 -16.80 10.62 11.43
CA TYR A 242 -16.87 10.55 12.88
C TYR A 242 -16.45 9.17 13.36
N PHE A 243 -15.62 9.12 14.38
CA PHE A 243 -15.33 7.92 15.16
C PHE A 243 -16.22 7.92 16.39
N VAL A 244 -16.91 6.80 16.61
CA VAL A 244 -17.79 6.63 17.77
C VAL A 244 -17.19 5.54 18.65
N ASP A 245 -16.89 5.86 19.89
CA ASP A 245 -16.35 4.92 20.88
C ASP A 245 -17.46 4.06 21.54
N GLN A 246 -17.06 3.21 22.50
CA GLN A 246 -17.97 2.32 23.21
C GLN A 246 -18.99 3.05 24.09
N ASP A 247 -18.72 4.28 24.48
CA ASP A 247 -19.60 5.12 25.30
C ASP A 247 -20.54 5.97 24.44
N GLY A 248 -20.39 5.90 23.11
CA GLY A 248 -21.19 6.64 22.13
C GLY A 248 -20.69 8.08 21.93
N GLU A 249 -19.52 8.42 22.47
CA GLU A 249 -18.88 9.70 22.20
C GLU A 249 -18.31 9.70 20.79
N SER A 250 -18.49 10.79 20.04
CA SER A 250 -18.03 10.90 18.67
C SER A 250 -16.94 11.94 18.52
N THR A 251 -15.86 11.57 17.82
CA THR A 251 -14.76 12.47 17.44
C THR A 251 -14.80 12.69 15.94
N ALA A 252 -14.92 13.96 15.52
CA ALA A 252 -14.91 14.34 14.11
C ALA A 252 -13.48 14.33 13.54
N GLN A 253 -13.37 14.00 12.25
CA GLN A 253 -12.16 14.21 11.46
C GLN A 253 -12.50 15.01 10.20
N SER A 254 -11.67 16.01 9.90
CA SER A 254 -11.79 16.95 8.79
C SER A 254 -10.52 16.99 7.93
#